data_ef1e6faac96c8b1e73f57d195eb04bb9
#
_entry.id   ef1e6faac96c8b1e73f57d195eb04bb9
#
_cell.length_a   1.000
_cell.length_b   1.000
_cell.length_c   1.000
_cell.angle_alpha   90.00
_cell.angle_beta   90.00
_cell.angle_gamma   90.00
#
_symmetry.space_group_name_H-M   'P 1'
#
loop_
_entity.id
_entity.type
_entity.pdbx_description
1 polymer ?
#
loop_
_entity_poly.entity_id
_entity_poly.type
_entity_poly.pdbx_seq_one_letter_code
_entity_poly.pdbx_strand_id
1 'polypeptide(L)'
;MTTNASATISLPPAVRVGAAIVLAAAVSVGHCGGFDAAVLAQPGPFPVTVVTADWADAARARSLPVKLYVPGDPARSARPAILFSHGLGGSREGGAAWGRHWASHGFVAIHLQHPGSDEALWNNRGDVPLKDAMRKGATPRAYVDRVGDVQFALDEIARRARTGDPVAVRIDQARIGMSGHSFGARTTLALAGERLPWPAAARGAADARIKAAVAFSPSAAGPAAGWAARFGDIRMPLLSITGTRDGDPLGGTMPPAQRTEPFRNMPPPDKYLLVIDGADHMVFNGGAADRVPARVKDGVERAVRIATLAFWKAYLEDDADARRFLQGSGMRDTLGAAGSWDAK
;
A
#
# COMPACT_ATOMS: atom_id res chain seq x y z
N MET A 1 89.67 -23.58 -15.38
CA MET A 1 89.71 -23.44 -13.94
C MET A 1 88.51 -22.54 -13.57
N THR A 2 87.38 -23.10 -13.25
CA THR A 2 86.17 -22.42 -12.97
C THR A 2 85.67 -22.86 -11.59
N THR A 3 85.70 -21.94 -10.68
CA THR A 3 85.22 -22.15 -9.28
C THR A 3 83.75 -21.84 -9.22
N ASN A 4 82.93 -22.84 -8.84
CA ASN A 4 81.56 -22.72 -8.51
C ASN A 4 81.41 -22.20 -7.06
N ALA A 5 80.70 -21.10 -6.87
CA ALA A 5 80.28 -20.62 -5.59
C ALA A 5 78.75 -20.90 -5.42
N SER A 6 78.42 -21.81 -4.51
CA SER A 6 77.06 -22.10 -4.10
C SER A 6 76.58 -21.04 -3.06
N ALA A 7 75.57 -20.30 -3.38
CA ALA A 7 74.92 -19.40 -2.45
C ALA A 7 73.75 -20.12 -1.75
N THR A 8 73.83 -20.27 -0.44
CA THR A 8 72.76 -20.78 0.44
C THR A 8 71.83 -19.65 0.79
N ILE A 9 70.55 -19.76 0.37
CA ILE A 9 69.51 -18.84 0.73
C ILE A 9 68.85 -19.33 2.09
N SER A 10 69.02 -18.51 3.10
CA SER A 10 68.38 -18.71 4.43
C SER A 10 66.97 -18.13 4.37
N LEU A 11 65.96 -18.95 4.68
CA LEU A 11 64.57 -18.54 4.83
C LEU A 11 64.33 -18.06 6.27
N PRO A 12 63.56 -16.95 6.48
CA PRO A 12 63.21 -16.49 7.82
C PRO A 12 62.12 -17.36 8.45
N PRO A 13 62.01 -17.36 9.78
CA PRO A 13 61.08 -18.24 10.53
C PRO A 13 59.61 -17.83 10.31
N ALA A 14 58.77 -18.85 10.11
CA ALA A 14 57.34 -18.71 9.92
C ALA A 14 56.67 -18.10 11.18
N VAL A 15 56.02 -16.97 11.01
CA VAL A 15 55.13 -16.37 12.02
C VAL A 15 53.82 -17.21 12.06
N ARG A 16 53.62 -17.92 13.15
CA ARG A 16 52.35 -18.60 13.45
C ARG A 16 51.35 -17.54 13.86
N VAL A 17 50.43 -17.16 12.96
CA VAL A 17 49.22 -16.42 13.34
C VAL A 17 48.25 -17.40 13.92
N GLY A 18 48.04 -17.33 15.24
CA GLY A 18 46.99 -18.06 15.91
C GLY A 18 45.61 -17.47 15.52
N ALA A 19 44.80 -18.22 14.77
CA ALA A 19 43.42 -17.87 14.55
C ALA A 19 42.62 -18.12 15.83
N ALA A 20 42.30 -17.07 16.57
CA ALA A 20 41.33 -17.13 17.65
C ALA A 20 39.91 -17.28 17.01
N ILE A 21 39.37 -18.49 17.07
CA ILE A 21 37.97 -18.74 16.73
C ILE A 21 37.14 -18.16 17.89
N VAL A 22 36.58 -16.95 17.68
CA VAL A 22 35.53 -16.43 18.55
C VAL A 22 34.25 -17.18 18.19
N LEU A 23 33.90 -18.19 18.97
CA LEU A 23 32.57 -18.79 18.95
C LEU A 23 31.59 -17.72 19.46
N ALA A 24 30.94 -17.01 18.53
CA ALA A 24 29.77 -16.23 18.85
C ALA A 24 28.67 -17.22 19.21
N ALA A 25 28.42 -17.45 20.48
CA ALA A 25 27.23 -18.13 20.97
C ALA A 25 26.04 -17.24 20.54
N ALA A 26 25.32 -17.67 19.53
CA ALA A 26 24.00 -17.11 19.20
C ALA A 26 23.08 -17.48 20.38
N VAL A 27 22.96 -16.59 21.34
CA VAL A 27 21.90 -16.64 22.33
C VAL A 27 20.63 -16.37 21.56
N SER A 28 19.93 -17.42 21.14
CA SER A 28 18.55 -17.34 20.75
C SER A 28 17.75 -16.98 22.00
N VAL A 29 17.67 -15.68 22.29
CA VAL A 29 16.65 -15.16 23.19
C VAL A 29 15.34 -15.48 22.51
N GLY A 30 14.68 -16.53 22.95
CA GLY A 30 13.30 -16.80 22.62
C GLY A 30 12.48 -15.59 23.09
N HIS A 31 12.29 -14.64 22.19
CA HIS A 31 11.30 -13.61 22.37
C HIS A 31 9.93 -14.31 22.32
N CYS A 32 9.33 -14.54 23.49
CA CYS A 32 7.90 -14.43 23.63
C CYS A 32 7.56 -12.93 23.41
N GLY A 33 7.97 -12.40 22.29
CA GLY A 33 7.76 -11.01 21.92
C GLY A 33 6.34 -10.88 21.42
N GLY A 34 5.46 -10.30 22.24
CA GLY A 34 4.20 -9.77 21.75
C GLY A 34 4.47 -8.88 20.52
N PHE A 35 3.52 -8.84 19.61
CA PHE A 35 3.56 -8.03 18.39
C PHE A 35 3.83 -6.55 18.73
N ASP A 36 5.02 -6.06 18.41
CA ASP A 36 5.46 -4.72 18.82
C ASP A 36 5.07 -3.66 17.80
N ALA A 37 4.03 -2.90 18.14
CA ALA A 37 3.54 -1.80 17.32
C ALA A 37 4.59 -0.69 17.08
N ALA A 38 5.54 -0.49 18.02
CA ALA A 38 6.57 0.54 17.86
C ALA A 38 7.54 0.18 16.70
N VAL A 39 7.84 -1.09 16.52
CA VAL A 39 8.68 -1.58 15.40
C VAL A 39 7.98 -1.38 14.08
N LEU A 40 6.65 -1.57 14.01
CA LEU A 40 5.89 -1.38 12.78
C LEU A 40 5.84 0.08 12.31
N ALA A 41 6.04 1.05 13.18
CA ALA A 41 6.09 2.46 12.81
C ALA A 41 7.42 2.86 12.16
N GLN A 42 8.49 2.12 12.43
CA GLN A 42 9.84 2.41 11.94
C GLN A 42 10.03 1.87 10.50
N PRO A 43 11.01 2.40 9.75
CA PRO A 43 11.43 1.74 8.51
C PRO A 43 11.86 0.30 8.76
N GLY A 44 11.50 -0.60 7.85
CA GLY A 44 11.88 -2.00 7.92
C GLY A 44 13.35 -2.25 7.53
N PRO A 45 13.78 -3.51 7.59
CA PRO A 45 15.20 -3.87 7.40
C PRO A 45 15.67 -3.85 5.94
N PHE A 46 14.75 -3.74 4.97
CA PHE A 46 15.12 -3.80 3.55
C PHE A 46 15.34 -2.40 2.97
N PRO A 47 16.50 -2.12 2.33
CA PRO A 47 16.65 -0.95 1.48
C PRO A 47 15.62 -1.01 0.35
N VAL A 48 15.15 0.15 -0.12
CA VAL A 48 14.09 0.23 -1.12
C VAL A 48 14.63 0.76 -2.43
N THR A 49 14.54 -0.06 -3.48
CA THR A 49 14.81 0.35 -4.86
C THR A 49 13.52 0.86 -5.49
N VAL A 50 13.61 1.98 -6.23
CA VAL A 50 12.47 2.56 -6.94
C VAL A 50 12.66 2.34 -8.44
N VAL A 51 11.63 1.80 -9.09
CA VAL A 51 11.59 1.57 -10.55
C VAL A 51 10.36 2.27 -11.12
N THR A 52 10.52 2.96 -12.24
CA THR A 52 9.39 3.53 -12.99
C THR A 52 9.30 2.88 -14.36
N ALA A 53 8.08 2.67 -14.84
CA ALA A 53 7.81 2.12 -16.16
C ALA A 53 6.48 2.64 -16.69
N ASP A 54 6.30 2.48 -18.00
CA ASP A 54 5.01 2.71 -18.66
C ASP A 54 4.58 1.39 -19.29
N TRP A 55 3.45 0.86 -18.82
CA TRP A 55 2.90 -0.41 -19.30
C TRP A 55 1.85 -0.16 -20.38
N ALA A 56 2.06 -0.72 -21.56
CA ALA A 56 1.17 -0.52 -22.71
C ALA A 56 0.03 -1.54 -22.71
N ASP A 57 -1.19 -1.07 -22.52
CA ASP A 57 -2.41 -1.85 -22.71
C ASP A 57 -2.92 -1.64 -24.14
N ALA A 58 -2.46 -2.48 -25.05
CA ALA A 58 -2.81 -2.39 -26.45
C ALA A 58 -4.31 -2.64 -26.70
N ALA A 59 -4.95 -3.48 -25.88
CA ALA A 59 -6.36 -3.82 -26.04
C ALA A 59 -7.29 -2.62 -25.76
N ARG A 60 -6.89 -1.75 -24.82
CA ARG A 60 -7.64 -0.54 -24.47
C ARG A 60 -7.03 0.73 -25.05
N ALA A 61 -5.96 0.64 -25.87
CA ALA A 61 -5.19 1.76 -26.41
C ALA A 61 -4.76 2.75 -25.29
N ARG A 62 -4.27 2.23 -24.15
CA ARG A 62 -3.87 3.01 -22.96
C ARG A 62 -2.42 2.73 -22.60
N SER A 63 -1.74 3.74 -22.11
CA SER A 63 -0.45 3.59 -21.40
C SER A 63 -0.72 3.78 -19.92
N LEU A 64 -0.26 2.85 -19.11
CA LEU A 64 -0.39 2.88 -17.66
C LEU A 64 0.98 3.17 -17.02
N PRO A 65 1.26 4.43 -16.63
CA PRO A 65 2.47 4.74 -15.91
C PRO A 65 2.45 4.12 -14.53
N VAL A 66 3.54 3.46 -14.14
CA VAL A 66 3.67 2.78 -12.86
C VAL A 66 4.96 3.17 -12.13
N LYS A 67 4.91 3.09 -10.82
CA LYS A 67 6.08 3.24 -9.95
C LYS A 67 6.11 2.10 -8.95
N LEU A 68 7.21 1.37 -8.93
CA LEU A 68 7.41 0.22 -8.10
C LEU A 68 8.42 0.54 -7.00
N TYR A 69 8.08 0.19 -5.76
CA TYR A 69 8.98 0.18 -4.62
C TYR A 69 9.31 -1.28 -4.32
N VAL A 70 10.57 -1.65 -4.52
CA VAL A 70 11.02 -3.05 -4.49
C VAL A 70 11.97 -3.25 -3.31
N PRO A 71 11.72 -4.23 -2.42
CA PRO A 71 12.64 -4.57 -1.34
C PRO A 71 14.00 -4.98 -1.88
N GLY A 72 15.08 -4.43 -1.32
CA GLY A 72 16.46 -4.85 -1.60
C GLY A 72 16.82 -6.12 -0.85
N ASP A 73 16.10 -7.21 -1.11
CA ASP A 73 16.34 -8.51 -0.50
C ASP A 73 17.40 -9.29 -1.28
N PRO A 74 18.57 -9.60 -0.69
CA PRO A 74 19.60 -10.41 -1.33
C PRO A 74 19.15 -11.81 -1.74
N ALA A 75 18.22 -12.39 -0.98
CA ALA A 75 17.67 -13.73 -1.25
C ALA A 75 16.76 -13.76 -2.49
N ARG A 76 16.31 -12.59 -2.98
CA ARG A 76 15.40 -12.46 -4.13
C ARG A 76 14.17 -13.35 -4.05
N SER A 77 13.69 -13.63 -2.83
CA SER A 77 12.50 -14.46 -2.60
C SER A 77 11.23 -13.81 -3.17
N ALA A 78 10.25 -14.63 -3.51
CA ALA A 78 8.93 -14.15 -3.90
C ALA A 78 8.25 -13.43 -2.72
N ARG A 79 7.73 -12.23 -2.96
CA ARG A 79 7.17 -11.33 -1.96
C ARG A 79 5.71 -10.99 -2.26
N PRO A 80 4.87 -10.80 -1.25
CA PRO A 80 3.54 -10.25 -1.47
C PRO A 80 3.63 -8.89 -2.15
N ALA A 81 2.60 -8.54 -2.93
CA ALA A 81 2.55 -7.24 -3.60
C ALA A 81 1.31 -6.44 -3.18
N ILE A 82 1.44 -5.12 -3.18
CA ILE A 82 0.36 -4.19 -2.86
C ILE A 82 0.24 -3.18 -3.99
N LEU A 83 -0.90 -3.17 -4.69
CA LEU A 83 -1.21 -2.15 -5.67
C LEU A 83 -1.78 -0.91 -4.97
N PHE A 84 -1.41 0.28 -5.44
CA PHE A 84 -1.92 1.54 -4.93
C PHE A 84 -2.51 2.40 -6.06
N SER A 85 -3.75 2.85 -5.87
CA SER A 85 -4.49 3.74 -6.77
C SER A 85 -4.59 5.13 -6.15
N HIS A 86 -4.09 6.16 -6.85
CA HIS A 86 -4.08 7.55 -6.39
C HIS A 86 -5.47 8.19 -6.35
N GLY A 87 -5.63 9.29 -5.61
CA GLY A 87 -6.82 10.13 -5.62
C GLY A 87 -7.05 10.81 -6.97
N LEU A 88 -8.22 11.46 -7.13
CA LEU A 88 -8.52 12.24 -8.33
C LEU A 88 -7.47 13.33 -8.53
N GLY A 89 -6.95 13.49 -9.73
CA GLY A 89 -5.90 14.46 -10.08
C GLY A 89 -4.51 14.13 -9.50
N GLY A 90 -4.31 12.93 -8.95
CA GLY A 90 -3.00 12.49 -8.47
C GLY A 90 -2.17 11.82 -9.58
N SER A 91 -1.08 11.19 -9.18
CA SER A 91 -0.19 10.45 -10.07
C SER A 91 0.39 9.22 -9.37
N ARG A 92 1.27 8.49 -10.01
CA ARG A 92 2.03 7.37 -9.41
C ARG A 92 2.91 7.79 -8.22
N GLU A 93 3.04 9.10 -7.95
CA GLU A 93 3.72 9.62 -6.77
C GLU A 93 2.83 9.62 -5.52
N GLY A 94 1.50 9.60 -5.68
CA GLY A 94 0.57 9.53 -4.57
C GLY A 94 0.80 8.29 -3.71
N GLY A 95 0.77 8.43 -2.38
CA GLY A 95 1.01 7.33 -1.45
C GLY A 95 2.48 6.93 -1.27
N ALA A 96 3.44 7.72 -1.79
CA ALA A 96 4.87 7.36 -1.78
C ALA A 96 5.41 6.98 -0.39
N ALA A 97 4.95 7.64 0.67
CA ALA A 97 5.35 7.33 2.05
C ALA A 97 4.92 5.91 2.44
N TRP A 98 3.72 5.51 2.05
CA TRP A 98 3.18 4.20 2.31
C TRP A 98 3.91 3.11 1.51
N GLY A 99 4.08 3.33 0.20
CA GLY A 99 4.79 2.40 -0.67
C GLY A 99 6.23 2.13 -0.23
N ARG A 100 6.97 3.18 0.16
CA ARG A 100 8.32 3.03 0.72
C ARG A 100 8.31 2.27 2.04
N HIS A 101 7.37 2.56 2.92
CA HIS A 101 7.25 1.90 4.20
C HIS A 101 6.96 0.40 4.02
N TRP A 102 5.96 0.04 3.23
CA TRP A 102 5.64 -1.37 2.97
C TRP A 102 6.80 -2.11 2.30
N ALA A 103 7.48 -1.45 1.35
CA ALA A 103 8.63 -2.07 0.69
C ALA A 103 9.81 -2.27 1.64
N SER A 104 10.05 -1.36 2.58
CA SER A 104 11.09 -1.55 3.60
C SER A 104 10.82 -2.76 4.50
N HIS A 105 9.56 -3.20 4.60
CA HIS A 105 9.13 -4.39 5.33
C HIS A 105 8.95 -5.64 4.47
N GLY A 106 9.32 -5.60 3.19
CA GLY A 106 9.38 -6.79 2.34
C GLY A 106 8.22 -6.95 1.35
N PHE A 107 7.31 -5.99 1.23
CA PHE A 107 6.25 -6.01 0.21
C PHE A 107 6.71 -5.31 -1.07
N VAL A 108 6.32 -5.79 -2.24
CA VAL A 108 6.48 -5.02 -3.48
C VAL A 108 5.29 -4.07 -3.61
N ALA A 109 5.52 -2.75 -3.49
CA ALA A 109 4.44 -1.78 -3.68
C ALA A 109 4.43 -1.25 -5.12
N ILE A 110 3.26 -1.24 -5.77
CA ILE A 110 3.07 -0.89 -7.17
C ILE A 110 2.03 0.22 -7.28
N HIS A 111 2.49 1.43 -7.53
CA HIS A 111 1.65 2.61 -7.64
C HIS A 111 1.28 2.85 -9.09
N LEU A 112 -0.02 2.92 -9.35
CA LEU A 112 -0.59 3.09 -10.68
C LEU A 112 -0.98 4.54 -10.90
N GLN A 113 -0.70 5.10 -12.09
CA GLN A 113 -1.25 6.37 -12.54
C GLN A 113 -2.36 6.08 -13.56
N HIS A 114 -3.52 6.70 -13.37
CA HIS A 114 -4.72 6.45 -14.16
C HIS A 114 -4.97 7.59 -15.15
N PRO A 115 -4.55 7.49 -16.42
CA PRO A 115 -4.77 8.54 -17.42
C PRO A 115 -6.25 8.91 -17.56
N GLY A 116 -6.52 10.21 -17.65
CA GLY A 116 -7.88 10.77 -17.71
C GLY A 116 -8.50 11.10 -16.35
N SER A 117 -7.87 10.68 -15.24
CA SER A 117 -8.25 11.05 -13.88
C SER A 117 -7.04 11.40 -13.01
N ASP A 118 -5.91 11.58 -13.63
CA ASP A 118 -4.61 11.90 -13.07
C ASP A 118 -4.31 13.41 -13.09
N GLU A 119 -3.07 13.76 -12.81
CA GLU A 119 -2.57 15.16 -12.77
C GLU A 119 -2.78 15.94 -14.06
N ALA A 120 -3.01 15.29 -15.20
CA ALA A 120 -3.35 15.96 -16.45
C ALA A 120 -4.63 16.81 -16.33
N LEU A 121 -5.55 16.46 -15.40
CA LEU A 121 -6.77 17.22 -15.15
C LEU A 121 -6.49 18.68 -14.73
N TRP A 122 -5.44 18.92 -13.96
CA TRP A 122 -5.12 20.26 -13.49
C TRP A 122 -3.93 20.87 -14.23
N ASN A 123 -3.01 20.08 -14.77
CA ASN A 123 -1.92 20.55 -15.61
C ASN A 123 -2.45 21.14 -16.94
N ASN A 124 -3.46 20.52 -17.53
CA ASN A 124 -4.01 20.89 -18.85
C ASN A 124 -5.32 21.69 -18.74
N ARG A 125 -5.67 22.24 -17.57
CA ARG A 125 -6.96 22.89 -17.34
C ARG A 125 -7.12 24.28 -18.00
N GLY A 126 -6.03 24.93 -18.41
CA GLY A 126 -6.07 26.32 -18.86
C GLY A 126 -6.66 27.24 -17.77
N ASP A 127 -7.60 28.09 -18.13
CA ASP A 127 -8.28 29.02 -17.22
C ASP A 127 -9.45 28.40 -16.42
N VAL A 128 -9.73 27.12 -16.59
CA VAL A 128 -10.78 26.42 -15.83
C VAL A 128 -10.41 26.37 -14.36
N PRO A 129 -11.29 26.79 -13.42
CA PRO A 129 -11.05 26.66 -11.99
C PRO A 129 -10.69 25.22 -11.59
N LEU A 130 -9.69 25.07 -10.70
CA LEU A 130 -9.18 23.74 -10.32
C LEU A 130 -10.28 22.78 -9.89
N LYS A 131 -11.21 23.23 -9.03
CA LYS A 131 -12.31 22.36 -8.56
C LYS A 131 -13.20 21.87 -9.70
N ASP A 132 -13.43 22.68 -10.71
CA ASP A 132 -14.27 22.32 -11.86
C ASP A 132 -13.54 21.35 -12.81
N ALA A 133 -12.24 21.56 -13.02
CA ALA A 133 -11.39 20.61 -13.74
C ALA A 133 -11.39 19.22 -13.05
N MET A 134 -11.24 19.23 -11.72
CA MET A 134 -11.28 17.99 -10.93
C MET A 134 -12.65 17.30 -11.01
N ARG A 135 -13.77 18.06 -10.88
CA ARG A 135 -15.11 17.48 -11.00
C ARG A 135 -15.36 16.84 -12.36
N LYS A 136 -14.85 17.46 -13.44
CA LYS A 136 -14.93 16.87 -14.81
C LYS A 136 -14.20 15.54 -14.94
N GLY A 137 -13.16 15.29 -14.15
CA GLY A 137 -12.44 14.01 -14.13
C GLY A 137 -13.12 12.91 -13.31
N ALA A 138 -14.08 13.25 -12.44
CA ALA A 138 -14.77 12.28 -11.56
C ALA A 138 -15.98 11.64 -12.26
N THR A 139 -15.79 11.04 -13.43
CA THR A 139 -16.87 10.48 -14.26
C THR A 139 -17.05 8.97 -14.04
N PRO A 140 -18.23 8.40 -14.39
CA PRO A 140 -18.42 6.96 -14.45
C PRO A 140 -17.41 6.27 -15.38
N ARG A 141 -17.04 6.89 -16.48
CA ARG A 141 -16.05 6.37 -17.43
C ARG A 141 -14.67 6.28 -16.78
N ALA A 142 -14.20 7.36 -16.11
CA ALA A 142 -12.92 7.34 -15.41
C ALA A 142 -12.86 6.26 -14.32
N TYR A 143 -13.99 5.98 -13.68
CA TYR A 143 -14.08 4.90 -12.70
C TYR A 143 -13.91 3.52 -13.35
N VAL A 144 -14.60 3.24 -14.46
CA VAL A 144 -14.45 1.98 -15.19
C VAL A 144 -13.03 1.82 -15.74
N ASP A 145 -12.44 2.89 -16.26
CA ASP A 145 -11.07 2.89 -16.75
C ASP A 145 -10.06 2.54 -15.63
N ARG A 146 -10.25 3.08 -14.42
CA ARG A 146 -9.38 2.77 -13.26
C ARG A 146 -9.47 1.31 -12.83
N VAL A 147 -10.67 0.73 -12.80
CA VAL A 147 -10.84 -0.70 -12.51
C VAL A 147 -10.12 -1.54 -13.56
N GLY A 148 -10.32 -1.24 -14.83
CA GLY A 148 -9.63 -1.92 -15.93
C GLY A 148 -8.10 -1.73 -15.90
N ASP A 149 -7.61 -0.57 -15.44
CA ASP A 149 -6.17 -0.32 -15.29
C ASP A 149 -5.55 -1.23 -14.21
N VAL A 150 -6.26 -1.47 -13.10
CA VAL A 150 -5.79 -2.40 -12.06
C VAL A 150 -5.83 -3.84 -12.56
N GLN A 151 -6.90 -4.26 -13.23
CA GLN A 151 -7.02 -5.60 -13.80
C GLN A 151 -5.91 -5.85 -14.83
N PHE A 152 -5.66 -4.89 -15.72
CA PHE A 152 -4.55 -4.94 -16.66
C PHE A 152 -3.19 -5.02 -15.94
N ALA A 153 -2.98 -4.24 -14.88
CA ALA A 153 -1.73 -4.31 -14.12
C ALA A 153 -1.48 -5.70 -13.53
N LEU A 154 -2.52 -6.38 -13.03
CA LEU A 154 -2.43 -7.75 -12.55
C LEU A 154 -2.07 -8.73 -13.68
N ASP A 155 -2.68 -8.58 -14.85
CA ASP A 155 -2.38 -9.39 -16.03
C ASP A 155 -0.94 -9.15 -16.53
N GLU A 156 -0.51 -7.90 -16.52
CA GLU A 156 0.84 -7.51 -16.96
C GLU A 156 1.92 -8.01 -15.99
N ILE A 157 1.68 -7.99 -14.69
CA ILE A 157 2.57 -8.62 -13.70
C ILE A 157 2.74 -10.11 -14.02
N ALA A 158 1.63 -10.81 -14.26
CA ALA A 158 1.66 -12.22 -14.57
C ALA A 158 2.39 -12.49 -15.90
N ARG A 159 2.16 -11.69 -16.93
CA ARG A 159 2.84 -11.79 -18.22
C ARG A 159 4.35 -11.57 -18.07
N ARG A 160 4.75 -10.49 -17.38
CA ARG A 160 6.15 -10.13 -17.13
C ARG A 160 6.89 -11.20 -16.33
N ALA A 161 6.25 -11.78 -15.32
CA ALA A 161 6.82 -12.89 -14.55
C ALA A 161 7.14 -14.09 -15.44
N ARG A 162 6.24 -14.45 -16.37
CA ARG A 162 6.48 -15.53 -17.34
C ARG A 162 7.63 -15.26 -18.31
N THR A 163 7.90 -13.99 -18.61
CA THR A 163 9.00 -13.59 -19.52
C THR A 163 10.31 -13.28 -18.79
N GLY A 164 10.37 -13.53 -17.47
CA GLY A 164 11.60 -13.38 -16.69
C GLY A 164 11.93 -11.94 -16.28
N ASP A 165 10.96 -11.01 -16.27
CA ASP A 165 11.16 -9.65 -15.77
C ASP A 165 11.71 -9.69 -14.33
N PRO A 166 12.85 -9.02 -14.03
CA PRO A 166 13.57 -9.18 -12.77
C PRO A 166 12.81 -8.70 -11.54
N VAL A 167 11.78 -7.86 -11.70
CA VAL A 167 10.90 -7.43 -10.61
C VAL A 167 9.67 -8.34 -10.51
N ALA A 168 9.03 -8.62 -11.64
CA ALA A 168 7.79 -9.39 -11.66
C ALA A 168 7.97 -10.85 -11.18
N VAL A 169 9.12 -11.48 -11.44
CA VAL A 169 9.43 -12.83 -10.92
C VAL A 169 9.54 -12.88 -9.39
N ARG A 170 9.70 -11.72 -8.74
CA ARG A 170 9.77 -11.60 -7.28
C ARG A 170 8.40 -11.34 -6.64
N ILE A 171 7.33 -11.24 -7.42
CA ILE A 171 5.98 -11.03 -6.94
C ILE A 171 5.29 -12.36 -6.74
N ASP A 172 4.84 -12.65 -5.52
CA ASP A 172 3.95 -13.76 -5.25
C ASP A 172 2.53 -13.38 -5.66
N GLN A 173 2.10 -13.89 -6.80
CA GLN A 173 0.79 -13.60 -7.37
C GLN A 173 -0.38 -14.20 -6.59
N ALA A 174 -0.13 -15.09 -5.64
CA ALA A 174 -1.14 -15.60 -4.72
C ALA A 174 -1.38 -14.66 -3.53
N ARG A 175 -0.49 -13.69 -3.28
CA ARG A 175 -0.52 -12.78 -2.13
C ARG A 175 -0.50 -11.32 -2.57
N ILE A 176 -1.60 -10.89 -3.20
CA ILE A 176 -1.76 -9.52 -3.71
C ILE A 176 -2.78 -8.75 -2.88
N GLY A 177 -2.39 -7.57 -2.41
CA GLY A 177 -3.25 -6.59 -1.78
C GLY A 177 -3.58 -5.43 -2.71
N MET A 178 -4.69 -4.75 -2.44
CA MET A 178 -5.09 -3.53 -3.14
C MET A 178 -5.28 -2.38 -2.16
N SER A 179 -4.79 -1.20 -2.50
CA SER A 179 -5.06 0.00 -1.72
C SER A 179 -5.29 1.22 -2.60
N GLY A 180 -5.80 2.29 -2.00
CA GLY A 180 -5.95 3.55 -2.71
C GLY A 180 -6.54 4.64 -1.84
N HIS A 181 -6.30 5.89 -2.25
CA HIS A 181 -6.77 7.08 -1.56
C HIS A 181 -7.89 7.77 -2.34
N SER A 182 -8.95 8.18 -1.64
CA SER A 182 -10.04 9.00 -2.21
C SER A 182 -10.71 8.34 -3.42
N PHE A 183 -10.55 8.84 -4.64
CA PHE A 183 -11.03 8.18 -5.86
C PHE A 183 -10.37 6.81 -6.05
N GLY A 184 -9.10 6.65 -5.61
CA GLY A 184 -8.43 5.35 -5.54
C GLY A 184 -9.05 4.41 -4.52
N ALA A 185 -9.55 4.91 -3.39
CA ALA A 185 -10.30 4.10 -2.43
C ALA A 185 -11.60 3.54 -3.04
N ARG A 186 -12.28 4.32 -3.89
CA ARG A 186 -13.45 3.82 -4.64
C ARG A 186 -13.05 2.73 -5.64
N THR A 187 -11.91 2.87 -6.32
CA THR A 187 -11.35 1.81 -7.17
C THR A 187 -11.08 0.55 -6.34
N THR A 188 -10.50 0.71 -5.15
CA THR A 188 -10.24 -0.38 -4.20
C THR A 188 -11.52 -1.09 -3.76
N LEU A 189 -12.56 -0.34 -3.39
CA LEU A 189 -13.84 -0.91 -2.96
C LEU A 189 -14.54 -1.66 -4.10
N ALA A 190 -14.45 -1.16 -5.36
CA ALA A 190 -15.00 -1.86 -6.50
C ALA A 190 -14.37 -3.25 -6.71
N LEU A 191 -13.03 -3.27 -6.68
CA LEU A 191 -12.26 -4.52 -6.82
C LEU A 191 -12.46 -5.48 -5.63
N ALA A 192 -12.86 -4.93 -4.47
CA ALA A 192 -13.23 -5.72 -3.29
C ALA A 192 -14.66 -6.28 -3.33
N GLY A 193 -15.51 -5.84 -4.28
CA GLY A 193 -16.88 -6.35 -4.41
C GLY A 193 -17.97 -5.31 -4.16
N GLU A 194 -17.66 -3.99 -4.12
CA GLU A 194 -18.67 -2.94 -4.05
C GLU A 194 -19.60 -3.00 -5.26
N ARG A 195 -20.91 -3.04 -5.02
CA ARG A 195 -21.92 -2.97 -6.07
C ARG A 195 -22.26 -1.51 -6.38
N LEU A 196 -21.93 -1.05 -7.56
CA LEU A 196 -22.32 0.27 -8.00
C LEU A 196 -23.55 0.24 -8.91
N PRO A 197 -24.41 1.27 -8.86
CA PRO A 197 -25.60 1.39 -9.69
C PRO A 197 -25.26 1.77 -11.14
N TRP A 198 -24.05 1.49 -11.62
CA TRP A 198 -23.54 1.86 -12.93
C TRP A 198 -23.62 0.71 -13.95
N PRO A 199 -23.35 1.00 -15.25
CA PRO A 199 -23.56 0.03 -16.33
C PRO A 199 -22.92 -1.33 -16.06
N ALA A 200 -23.39 -2.35 -16.74
CA ALA A 200 -22.98 -3.75 -16.59
C ALA A 200 -21.45 -3.99 -16.58
N ALA A 201 -20.69 -3.11 -17.24
CA ALA A 201 -19.21 -3.14 -17.25
C ALA A 201 -18.57 -2.89 -15.87
N ALA A 202 -19.29 -2.29 -14.92
CA ALA A 202 -18.82 -2.07 -13.54
C ALA A 202 -19.44 -3.07 -12.56
N ARG A 203 -20.38 -3.89 -13.00
CA ARG A 203 -20.93 -4.99 -12.21
C ARG A 203 -19.99 -6.17 -12.33
N GLY A 204 -19.39 -6.61 -11.24
CA GLY A 204 -18.41 -7.70 -11.24
C GLY A 204 -16.96 -7.22 -11.40
N ALA A 205 -16.68 -6.00 -10.96
CA ALA A 205 -15.33 -5.49 -10.84
C ALA A 205 -14.46 -6.25 -9.83
N ALA A 206 -15.07 -7.04 -8.94
CA ALA A 206 -14.35 -7.86 -7.96
C ALA A 206 -13.31 -8.74 -8.64
N ASP A 207 -12.07 -8.71 -8.14
CA ASP A 207 -10.97 -9.50 -8.69
C ASP A 207 -10.43 -10.46 -7.62
N ALA A 208 -10.64 -11.76 -7.83
CA ALA A 208 -10.29 -12.81 -6.87
C ALA A 208 -8.77 -12.94 -6.61
N ARG A 209 -7.94 -12.32 -7.46
CA ARG A 209 -6.48 -12.26 -7.24
C ARG A 209 -6.12 -11.38 -6.06
N ILE A 210 -6.98 -10.39 -5.73
CA ILE A 210 -6.81 -9.51 -4.58
C ILE A 210 -7.29 -10.24 -3.33
N LYS A 211 -6.42 -10.34 -2.31
CA LYS A 211 -6.68 -11.10 -1.07
C LYS A 211 -7.08 -10.22 0.10
N ALA A 212 -6.65 -8.95 0.12
CA ALA A 212 -6.95 -8.00 1.16
C ALA A 212 -6.91 -6.57 0.60
N ALA A 213 -7.65 -5.65 1.23
CA ALA A 213 -7.76 -4.28 0.74
C ALA A 213 -7.63 -3.22 1.85
N VAL A 214 -6.99 -2.07 1.53
CA VAL A 214 -6.93 -0.88 2.39
C VAL A 214 -7.49 0.32 1.64
N ALA A 215 -8.55 0.91 2.17
CA ALA A 215 -9.21 2.07 1.58
C ALA A 215 -8.95 3.33 2.43
N PHE A 216 -8.15 4.26 1.91
CA PHE A 216 -7.90 5.56 2.53
C PHE A 216 -8.95 6.57 2.11
N SER A 217 -9.62 7.20 3.06
CA SER A 217 -10.71 8.13 2.81
C SER A 217 -11.82 7.54 1.91
N PRO A 218 -12.35 6.35 2.22
CA PRO A 218 -13.44 5.77 1.45
C PRO A 218 -14.69 6.64 1.54
N SER A 219 -15.65 6.47 0.64
CA SER A 219 -16.90 7.23 0.70
C SER A 219 -18.11 6.42 0.25
N ALA A 220 -19.22 6.63 0.92
CA ALA A 220 -20.54 6.15 0.53
C ALA A 220 -21.35 7.29 -0.10
N ALA A 221 -21.20 7.51 -1.40
CA ALA A 221 -22.04 8.47 -2.11
C ALA A 221 -23.44 7.87 -2.40
N GLY A 222 -24.45 8.72 -2.51
CA GLY A 222 -25.82 8.33 -2.77
C GLY A 222 -26.68 8.08 -1.52
N PRO A 223 -27.95 7.69 -1.69
CA PRO A 223 -28.90 7.51 -0.59
C PRO A 223 -28.49 6.40 0.36
N ALA A 224 -28.65 6.63 1.67
CA ALA A 224 -28.30 5.67 2.74
C ALA A 224 -29.03 4.33 2.60
N ALA A 225 -30.27 4.33 2.16
CA ALA A 225 -31.07 3.12 1.94
C ALA A 225 -30.42 2.09 0.99
N GLY A 226 -29.47 2.50 0.15
CA GLY A 226 -28.75 1.61 -0.77
C GLY A 226 -27.42 1.09 -0.27
N TRP A 227 -26.88 1.59 0.86
CA TRP A 227 -25.52 1.27 1.27
C TRP A 227 -25.32 -0.19 1.67
N ALA A 228 -26.27 -0.78 2.37
CA ALA A 228 -26.19 -2.20 2.75
C ALA A 228 -26.08 -3.12 1.52
N ALA A 229 -26.90 -2.87 0.47
CA ALA A 229 -26.81 -3.62 -0.78
C ALA A 229 -25.50 -3.33 -1.54
N ARG A 230 -24.99 -2.10 -1.44
CA ARG A 230 -23.77 -1.67 -2.13
C ARG A 230 -22.51 -2.32 -1.58
N PHE A 231 -22.39 -2.42 -0.25
CA PHE A 231 -21.18 -2.92 0.41
C PHE A 231 -21.30 -4.36 0.92
N GLY A 232 -22.51 -4.93 0.86
CA GLY A 232 -22.82 -6.24 1.44
C GLY A 232 -22.10 -7.43 0.84
N ASP A 233 -21.50 -7.29 -0.35
CA ASP A 233 -20.74 -8.37 -1.00
C ASP A 233 -19.23 -8.29 -0.79
N ILE A 234 -18.74 -7.29 -0.08
CA ILE A 234 -17.31 -7.18 0.24
C ILE A 234 -16.96 -8.21 1.32
N ARG A 235 -16.50 -9.40 0.88
CA ARG A 235 -16.18 -10.52 1.78
C ARG A 235 -14.72 -10.55 2.21
N MET A 236 -13.79 -10.08 1.37
CA MET A 236 -12.36 -10.08 1.70
C MET A 236 -12.05 -9.21 2.93
N PRO A 237 -10.94 -9.47 3.62
CA PRO A 237 -10.43 -8.57 4.66
C PRO A 237 -10.28 -7.15 4.13
N LEU A 238 -10.77 -6.15 4.89
CA LEU A 238 -10.70 -4.76 4.46
C LEU A 238 -10.51 -3.79 5.63
N LEU A 239 -9.51 -2.92 5.51
CA LEU A 239 -9.24 -1.83 6.42
C LEU A 239 -9.66 -0.49 5.79
N SER A 240 -10.60 0.20 6.43
CA SER A 240 -10.99 1.58 6.11
C SER A 240 -10.24 2.55 7.01
N ILE A 241 -9.65 3.59 6.42
CA ILE A 241 -8.89 4.63 7.15
C ILE A 241 -9.46 6.00 6.81
N THR A 242 -9.80 6.79 7.84
CA THR A 242 -10.32 8.16 7.67
C THR A 242 -9.96 9.02 8.89
N GLY A 243 -10.41 10.27 8.90
CA GLY A 243 -10.19 11.19 9.99
C GLY A 243 -11.43 12.01 10.36
N THR A 244 -11.44 12.59 11.55
CA THR A 244 -12.57 13.38 12.04
C THR A 244 -12.78 14.69 11.27
N ARG A 245 -11.82 15.10 10.43
CA ARG A 245 -11.90 16.27 9.53
C ARG A 245 -11.85 15.91 8.05
N ASP A 246 -12.03 14.63 7.71
CA ASP A 246 -11.99 14.11 6.34
C ASP A 246 -13.32 14.36 5.59
N GLY A 247 -13.65 15.63 5.36
CA GLY A 247 -14.81 16.04 4.58
C GLY A 247 -14.60 15.94 3.05
N ASP A 248 -15.48 16.61 2.28
CA ASP A 248 -15.38 16.64 0.81
C ASP A 248 -14.26 17.61 0.38
N PRO A 249 -13.19 17.13 -0.27
CA PRO A 249 -12.06 17.99 -0.68
C PRO A 249 -12.42 18.96 -1.81
N LEU A 250 -13.50 18.70 -2.55
CA LEU A 250 -13.98 19.56 -3.65
C LEU A 250 -15.02 20.59 -3.19
N GLY A 251 -15.27 20.70 -1.88
CA GLY A 251 -16.21 21.66 -1.32
C GLY A 251 -17.68 21.28 -1.47
N GLY A 252 -17.96 19.98 -1.57
CA GLY A 252 -19.30 19.43 -1.43
C GLY A 252 -19.77 19.33 0.02
N THR A 253 -20.93 18.72 0.24
CA THR A 253 -21.61 18.66 1.55
C THR A 253 -21.38 17.34 2.30
N MET A 254 -20.52 16.45 1.83
CA MET A 254 -20.27 15.16 2.48
C MET A 254 -19.56 15.35 3.83
N PRO A 255 -20.22 15.01 4.95
CA PRO A 255 -19.61 15.11 6.26
C PRO A 255 -18.56 14.00 6.47
N PRO A 256 -17.52 14.23 7.32
CA PRO A 256 -16.50 13.22 7.62
C PRO A 256 -17.08 11.88 8.11
N ALA A 257 -18.15 11.90 8.90
CA ALA A 257 -18.79 10.67 9.39
C ALA A 257 -19.26 9.74 8.27
N GLN A 258 -19.61 10.26 7.09
CA GLN A 258 -20.02 9.45 5.95
C GLN A 258 -18.88 8.56 5.39
N ARG A 259 -17.63 8.85 5.72
CA ARG A 259 -16.48 8.03 5.38
C ARG A 259 -16.45 6.69 6.13
N THR A 260 -17.17 6.57 7.24
CA THR A 260 -17.27 5.33 8.02
C THR A 260 -18.34 4.38 7.49
N GLU A 261 -19.24 4.86 6.64
CA GLU A 261 -20.38 4.09 6.15
C GLU A 261 -20.02 2.84 5.33
N PRO A 262 -18.98 2.85 4.49
CA PRO A 262 -18.52 1.60 3.85
C PRO A 262 -18.24 0.50 4.88
N PHE A 263 -17.46 0.80 5.92
CA PHE A 263 -17.17 -0.17 6.98
C PHE A 263 -18.47 -0.64 7.69
N ARG A 264 -19.36 0.27 8.07
CA ARG A 264 -20.59 -0.08 8.79
C ARG A 264 -21.48 -1.04 8.02
N ASN A 265 -21.50 -0.92 6.69
CA ASN A 265 -22.35 -1.68 5.79
C ASN A 265 -21.66 -2.92 5.17
N MET A 266 -20.38 -3.17 5.45
CA MET A 266 -19.72 -4.42 5.08
C MET A 266 -20.07 -5.53 6.09
N PRO A 267 -20.20 -6.79 5.65
CA PRO A 267 -20.40 -7.90 6.57
C PRO A 267 -19.10 -8.30 7.28
N PRO A 268 -19.16 -8.83 8.51
CA PRO A 268 -18.02 -9.51 9.12
C PRO A 268 -17.66 -10.81 8.33
N PRO A 269 -16.52 -11.46 8.64
CA PRO A 269 -15.45 -11.01 9.52
C PRO A 269 -14.42 -10.12 8.81
N ASP A 270 -13.37 -9.76 9.57
CA ASP A 270 -12.14 -9.15 9.04
C ASP A 270 -12.36 -7.78 8.40
N LYS A 271 -13.20 -6.98 8.99
CA LYS A 271 -13.39 -5.57 8.63
C LYS A 271 -12.91 -4.66 9.75
N TYR A 272 -12.15 -3.64 9.35
CA TYR A 272 -11.50 -2.72 10.28
C TYR A 272 -11.76 -1.28 9.88
N LEU A 273 -11.87 -0.42 10.89
CA LEU A 273 -12.02 1.02 10.72
C LEU A 273 -11.04 1.76 11.64
N LEU A 274 -10.18 2.57 11.05
CA LEU A 274 -9.31 3.52 11.74
C LEU A 274 -9.84 4.93 11.49
N VAL A 275 -10.21 5.64 12.56
CA VAL A 275 -10.57 7.07 12.50
C VAL A 275 -9.56 7.86 13.32
N ILE A 276 -8.84 8.80 12.72
CA ILE A 276 -7.78 9.58 13.36
C ILE A 276 -8.26 11.00 13.66
N ASP A 277 -8.09 11.45 14.88
CA ASP A 277 -8.51 12.78 15.31
C ASP A 277 -7.72 13.90 14.62
N GLY A 278 -8.45 14.91 14.14
CA GLY A 278 -7.90 16.08 13.46
C GLY A 278 -7.36 15.82 12.05
N ALA A 279 -7.34 14.57 11.59
CA ALA A 279 -6.87 14.22 10.25
C ALA A 279 -7.87 14.66 9.18
N ASP A 280 -7.38 15.33 8.14
CA ASP A 280 -8.15 15.76 6.97
C ASP A 280 -7.95 14.82 5.78
N HIS A 281 -8.66 15.11 4.69
CA HIS A 281 -8.63 14.29 3.48
C HIS A 281 -7.23 14.09 2.88
N MET A 282 -6.43 15.15 2.87
CA MET A 282 -5.17 15.14 2.11
C MET A 282 -4.02 14.49 2.85
N VAL A 283 -4.08 14.41 4.19
CA VAL A 283 -3.00 13.81 4.98
C VAL A 283 -2.81 12.32 4.67
N PHE A 284 -3.85 11.63 4.19
CA PHE A 284 -3.80 10.21 3.81
C PHE A 284 -3.18 9.95 2.44
N ASN A 285 -2.91 10.98 1.65
CA ASN A 285 -2.22 10.82 0.35
C ASN A 285 -0.73 10.47 0.49
N GLY A 286 -0.20 10.43 1.74
CA GLY A 286 1.20 10.06 1.98
C GLY A 286 2.22 11.09 1.49
N GLY A 287 1.79 12.31 1.23
CA GLY A 287 2.62 13.47 0.86
C GLY A 287 2.56 14.55 1.94
N ALA A 288 3.35 15.62 1.75
CA ALA A 288 3.32 16.77 2.65
C ALA A 288 1.96 17.47 2.57
N ALA A 289 1.12 17.24 3.56
CA ALA A 289 -0.09 18.03 3.77
C ALA A 289 0.26 19.19 4.70
N ASP A 290 0.56 20.34 4.13
CA ASP A 290 0.89 21.57 4.88
C ASP A 290 -0.33 22.16 5.61
N ARG A 291 -1.48 21.49 5.54
CA ARG A 291 -2.77 21.98 6.06
C ARG A 291 -3.12 21.48 7.45
N VAL A 292 -2.40 20.49 7.96
CA VAL A 292 -2.60 19.95 9.31
C VAL A 292 -1.39 20.27 10.19
N PRO A 293 -1.57 20.50 11.51
CA PRO A 293 -0.45 20.68 12.43
C PRO A 293 0.52 19.50 12.39
N ALA A 294 1.82 19.75 12.51
CA ALA A 294 2.86 18.71 12.44
C ALA A 294 2.57 17.53 13.35
N ARG A 295 2.15 17.76 14.60
CA ARG A 295 1.79 16.69 15.55
C ARG A 295 0.67 15.75 15.03
N VAL A 296 -0.30 16.30 14.27
CA VAL A 296 -1.37 15.51 13.68
C VAL A 296 -0.81 14.68 12.54
N LYS A 297 0.02 15.29 11.69
CA LYS A 297 0.69 14.60 10.59
C LYS A 297 1.55 13.43 11.11
N ASP A 298 2.38 13.65 12.12
CA ASP A 298 3.24 12.62 12.71
C ASP A 298 2.38 11.50 13.33
N GLY A 299 1.30 11.85 14.01
CA GLY A 299 0.32 10.91 14.56
C GLY A 299 -0.35 10.06 13.48
N VAL A 300 -0.78 10.69 12.38
CA VAL A 300 -1.35 9.99 11.21
C VAL A 300 -0.33 9.05 10.59
N GLU A 301 0.89 9.54 10.31
CA GLU A 301 1.93 8.70 9.70
C GLU A 301 2.21 7.47 10.58
N ARG A 302 2.37 7.66 11.88
CA ARG A 302 2.61 6.57 12.82
C ARG A 302 1.44 5.58 12.83
N ALA A 303 0.21 6.05 13.00
CA ALA A 303 -0.96 5.18 13.08
C ALA A 303 -1.20 4.41 11.78
N VAL A 304 -1.06 5.06 10.61
CA VAL A 304 -1.22 4.44 9.30
C VAL A 304 -0.14 3.40 9.04
N ARG A 305 1.13 3.68 9.35
CA ARG A 305 2.23 2.70 9.20
C ARG A 305 1.96 1.44 10.01
N ILE A 306 1.58 1.59 11.28
CA ILE A 306 1.27 0.45 12.16
C ILE A 306 0.07 -0.33 11.64
N ALA A 307 -1.06 0.35 11.42
CA ALA A 307 -2.30 -0.31 11.03
C ALA A 307 -2.19 -1.03 9.68
N THR A 308 -1.62 -0.38 8.67
CA THR A 308 -1.51 -0.98 7.34
C THR A 308 -0.49 -2.10 7.32
N LEU A 309 0.66 -1.95 7.98
CA LEU A 309 1.66 -3.02 8.01
C LEU A 309 1.16 -4.24 8.78
N ALA A 310 0.51 -4.04 9.95
CA ALA A 310 -0.13 -5.13 10.69
C ALA A 310 -1.19 -5.84 9.82
N PHE A 311 -1.99 -5.05 9.08
CA PHE A 311 -3.02 -5.60 8.19
C PHE A 311 -2.41 -6.42 7.04
N TRP A 312 -1.38 -5.93 6.38
CA TRP A 312 -0.72 -6.67 5.30
C TRP A 312 -0.04 -7.94 5.81
N LYS A 313 0.61 -7.90 6.97
CA LYS A 313 1.19 -9.10 7.60
C LYS A 313 0.11 -10.14 7.93
N ALA A 314 -0.99 -9.71 8.52
CA ALA A 314 -2.09 -10.59 8.89
C ALA A 314 -2.73 -11.32 7.69
N TYR A 315 -2.86 -10.66 6.54
CA TYR A 315 -3.66 -11.16 5.42
C TYR A 315 -2.89 -11.48 4.14
N LEU A 316 -1.63 -11.06 4.03
CA LEU A 316 -0.78 -11.44 2.91
C LEU A 316 0.41 -12.31 3.34
N GLU A 317 0.74 -12.35 4.63
CA GLU A 317 1.79 -13.22 5.18
C GLU A 317 1.26 -14.25 6.19
N ASP A 318 -0.06 -14.30 6.41
CA ASP A 318 -0.75 -15.19 7.36
C ASP A 318 -0.21 -15.09 8.81
N ASP A 319 0.30 -13.89 9.18
CA ASP A 319 0.85 -13.61 10.50
C ASP A 319 -0.27 -13.59 11.56
N ALA A 320 -0.31 -14.63 12.40
CA ALA A 320 -1.33 -14.80 13.43
C ALA A 320 -1.21 -13.77 14.55
N ASP A 321 0.00 -13.28 14.86
CA ASP A 321 0.21 -12.26 15.89
C ASP A 321 -0.30 -10.91 15.41
N ALA A 322 -0.04 -10.56 14.15
CA ALA A 322 -0.62 -9.39 13.50
C ALA A 322 -2.14 -9.44 13.50
N ARG A 323 -2.73 -10.60 13.21
CA ARG A 323 -4.19 -10.78 13.24
C ARG A 323 -4.76 -10.59 14.64
N ARG A 324 -4.15 -11.17 15.67
CA ARG A 324 -4.55 -10.96 17.07
C ARG A 324 -4.45 -9.50 17.50
N PHE A 325 -3.38 -8.81 17.08
CA PHE A 325 -3.19 -7.38 17.34
C PHE A 325 -4.34 -6.53 16.77
N LEU A 326 -4.76 -6.80 15.53
CA LEU A 326 -5.86 -6.07 14.87
C LEU A 326 -7.23 -6.38 15.46
N GLN A 327 -7.52 -7.64 15.77
CA GLN A 327 -8.82 -8.10 16.28
C GLN A 327 -9.01 -7.82 17.78
N GLY A 328 -7.92 -7.77 18.53
CA GLY A 328 -7.89 -7.51 19.97
C GLY A 328 -7.89 -6.02 20.33
N SER A 329 -7.28 -5.69 21.48
CA SER A 329 -7.13 -4.30 21.94
C SER A 329 -5.89 -3.61 21.37
N GLY A 330 -4.94 -4.34 20.78
CA GLY A 330 -3.60 -3.86 20.44
C GLY A 330 -3.58 -2.56 19.63
N MET A 331 -4.44 -2.45 18.61
CA MET A 331 -4.52 -1.22 17.82
C MET A 331 -5.18 -0.08 18.62
N ARG A 332 -6.22 -0.35 19.41
CA ARG A 332 -6.86 0.66 20.30
C ARG A 332 -5.88 1.19 21.33
N ASP A 333 -5.14 0.31 21.98
CA ASP A 333 -4.15 0.67 23.00
C ASP A 333 -3.01 1.52 22.38
N THR A 334 -2.62 1.19 21.15
CA THR A 334 -1.60 1.93 20.38
C THR A 334 -2.05 3.35 20.01
N LEU A 335 -3.32 3.53 19.68
CA LEU A 335 -3.89 4.84 19.31
C LEU A 335 -4.14 5.73 20.54
N GLY A 336 -4.57 5.15 21.67
CA GLY A 336 -4.98 5.92 22.83
C GLY A 336 -6.02 6.99 22.46
N ALA A 337 -5.76 8.24 22.83
CA ALA A 337 -6.63 9.38 22.54
C ALA A 337 -6.47 9.96 21.12
N ALA A 338 -5.59 9.40 20.26
CA ALA A 338 -5.34 9.94 18.93
C ALA A 338 -6.39 9.52 17.89
N GLY A 339 -7.31 8.64 18.23
CA GLY A 339 -8.35 8.18 17.32
C GLY A 339 -9.10 6.96 17.83
N SER A 340 -9.89 6.33 16.98
CA SER A 340 -10.62 5.11 17.29
C SER A 340 -10.28 3.97 16.32
N TRP A 341 -10.45 2.74 16.83
CA TRP A 341 -10.31 1.50 16.08
C TRP A 341 -11.50 0.60 16.32
N ASP A 342 -12.17 0.22 15.25
CA ASP A 342 -13.25 -0.76 15.24
C ASP A 342 -12.88 -1.98 14.41
N ALA A 343 -13.30 -3.16 14.87
CA ALA A 343 -13.09 -4.44 14.19
C ALA A 343 -14.38 -5.29 14.28
N LYS A 344 -14.68 -6.01 13.21
CA LYS A 344 -15.81 -6.95 13.16
C LYS A 344 -15.58 -8.11 12.21
#